data_b6362c8d38fa78d4218d14f1dc715eb3
#
_entry.id   b6362c8d38fa78d4218d14f1dc715eb3
#
_cell.length_a   1.000
_cell.length_b   1.000
_cell.length_c   1.000
_cell.angle_alpha   90.00
_cell.angle_beta   90.00
_cell.angle_gamma   90.00
#
_symmetry.space_group_name_H-M   'P 1'
#
loop_
_entity.id
_entity.type
_entity.pdbx_description
1 polymer ?
#
loop_
_entity_poly.entity_id
_entity_poly.type
_entity_poly.pdbx_seq_one_letter_code
_entity_poly.pdbx_strand_id
1 'polypeptide(L)'
;MSQSVSESTRVNPDGVVVERRLTREGVHPFDEVEWEIRDAIIGDPAKPAFEQRGVEFPRTWSQNATNIVSQKYFRGQLGSPERENSVKQMIGRVAGTIANWGREGGYFASDADADIFEAELTATLLHQEVAFNSPVWFNVGFEETPQCSACFILSVEDTM
;
A
#
# COMPACT_ATOMS: atom_id res chain seq x y z
N MET A 1 -32.60 -11.85 22.87
CA MET A 1 -31.36 -12.31 23.51
C MET A 1 -30.22 -12.06 22.53
N SER A 2 -29.51 -10.98 22.73
CA SER A 2 -28.38 -10.60 21.89
C SER A 2 -27.14 -11.29 22.45
N GLN A 3 -26.58 -12.23 21.72
CA GLN A 3 -25.27 -12.80 22.06
C GLN A 3 -24.20 -11.80 21.66
N SER A 4 -23.56 -11.18 22.63
CA SER A 4 -22.30 -10.47 22.44
C SER A 4 -21.23 -11.50 22.11
N VAL A 5 -20.81 -11.54 20.86
CA VAL A 5 -19.58 -12.25 20.47
C VAL A 5 -18.44 -11.45 21.09
N SER A 6 -17.82 -11.97 22.13
CA SER A 6 -16.55 -11.46 22.62
C SER A 6 -15.51 -11.81 21.57
N GLU A 7 -15.02 -10.81 20.84
CA GLU A 7 -13.79 -10.93 20.06
C GLU A 7 -12.67 -11.31 21.03
N SER A 8 -12.24 -12.56 20.95
CA SER A 8 -11.08 -13.02 21.70
C SER A 8 -9.85 -12.38 21.06
N THR A 9 -9.28 -11.38 21.71
CA THR A 9 -8.01 -10.78 21.31
C THR A 9 -6.96 -11.89 21.25
N ARG A 10 -6.40 -12.14 20.06
CA ARG A 10 -5.31 -13.11 19.92
C ARG A 10 -4.09 -12.55 20.63
N VAL A 11 -3.49 -13.34 21.50
CA VAL A 11 -2.26 -13.00 22.20
C VAL A 11 -1.22 -14.06 21.87
N ASN A 12 -0.10 -13.64 21.28
CA ASN A 12 1.07 -14.47 21.05
C ASN A 12 2.25 -13.90 21.89
N PRO A 13 2.63 -14.52 23.01
CA PRO A 13 3.67 -13.98 23.88
C PRO A 13 5.06 -13.94 23.23
N ASP A 14 5.29 -14.71 22.17
CA ASP A 14 6.54 -14.74 21.40
C ASP A 14 6.47 -13.84 20.13
N GLY A 15 5.36 -13.14 19.94
CA GLY A 15 5.13 -12.28 18.79
C GLY A 15 5.83 -10.92 18.91
N VAL A 16 5.85 -10.21 17.79
CA VAL A 16 6.44 -8.87 17.71
C VAL A 16 5.54 -7.86 18.40
N VAL A 17 6.10 -7.12 19.35
CA VAL A 17 5.48 -5.93 19.95
C VAL A 17 5.85 -4.72 19.11
N VAL A 18 4.86 -3.91 18.74
CA VAL A 18 5.06 -2.72 17.91
C VAL A 18 4.73 -1.46 18.69
N GLU A 19 5.69 -0.54 18.79
CA GLU A 19 5.48 0.76 19.41
C GLU A 19 5.11 1.83 18.37
N ARG A 20 4.15 2.69 18.72
CA ARG A 20 3.84 3.88 17.90
C ARG A 20 4.97 4.88 17.97
N ARG A 21 5.40 5.39 16.81
CA ARG A 21 6.45 6.40 16.66
C ARG A 21 6.07 7.54 15.74
N LEU A 22 5.41 7.23 14.63
CA LEU A 22 5.03 8.19 13.59
C LEU A 22 3.54 8.52 13.64
N THR A 23 2.73 7.65 14.27
CA THR A 23 1.28 7.76 14.28
C THR A 23 0.73 8.05 15.66
N ARG A 24 -0.52 8.49 15.74
CA ARG A 24 -1.25 8.75 16.98
C ARG A 24 -2.39 7.77 17.14
N GLU A 25 -2.67 7.37 18.37
CA GLU A 25 -3.80 6.51 18.67
C GLU A 25 -5.12 7.18 18.27
N GLY A 26 -6.00 6.41 17.64
CA GLY A 26 -7.32 6.89 17.21
C GLY A 26 -7.32 7.83 16.00
N VAL A 27 -6.16 8.11 15.39
CA VAL A 27 -6.03 8.94 14.20
C VAL A 27 -5.46 8.10 13.05
N HIS A 28 -6.19 8.02 11.94
CA HIS A 28 -5.69 7.34 10.76
C HIS A 28 -4.62 8.19 10.07
N PRO A 29 -3.47 7.63 9.62
CA PRO A 29 -2.39 8.40 8.98
C PRO A 29 -2.86 9.26 7.80
N PHE A 30 -3.85 8.79 7.05
CA PHE A 30 -4.43 9.56 5.94
C PHE A 30 -5.15 10.84 6.37
N ASP A 31 -5.57 10.95 7.63
CA ASP A 31 -6.24 12.14 8.16
C ASP A 31 -5.25 13.21 8.63
N GLU A 32 -3.94 12.88 8.66
CA GLU A 32 -2.89 13.79 9.11
C GLU A 32 -2.23 14.59 7.98
N VAL A 33 -2.64 14.36 6.73
CA VAL A 33 -2.10 15.06 5.55
C VAL A 33 -3.20 15.76 4.76
N GLU A 34 -2.84 16.84 4.09
CA GLU A 34 -3.73 17.52 3.15
C GLU A 34 -3.72 16.78 1.81
N TRP A 35 -4.92 16.54 1.29
CA TRP A 35 -5.15 15.87 0.01
C TRP A 35 -5.57 16.86 -1.05
N GLU A 36 -5.18 16.61 -2.30
CA GLU A 36 -5.66 17.39 -3.45
C GLU A 36 -5.93 16.46 -4.65
N ILE A 37 -6.85 16.91 -5.50
CA ILE A 37 -7.17 16.25 -6.75
C ILE A 37 -6.32 16.84 -7.85
N ARG A 38 -5.67 15.97 -8.62
CA ARG A 38 -4.76 16.31 -9.71
C ARG A 38 -5.10 15.55 -10.99
N ASP A 39 -4.58 16.04 -12.10
CA ASP A 39 -4.56 15.30 -13.35
C ASP A 39 -3.14 14.76 -13.58
N ALA A 40 -3.04 13.46 -13.88
CA ALA A 40 -1.80 12.80 -14.27
C ALA A 40 -1.74 12.70 -15.79
N ILE A 41 -0.83 13.48 -16.39
CA ILE A 41 -0.68 13.55 -17.86
C ILE A 41 0.80 13.36 -18.20
N ILE A 42 1.09 12.46 -19.14
CA ILE A 42 2.45 12.20 -19.63
C ILE A 42 2.46 12.32 -21.14
N GLY A 43 3.39 13.10 -21.65
CA GLY A 43 3.56 13.40 -23.08
C GLY A 43 2.94 14.73 -23.46
N ASP A 44 2.64 14.91 -24.76
CA ASP A 44 2.01 16.09 -25.29
C ASP A 44 0.57 16.21 -24.79
N PRO A 45 0.16 17.32 -24.16
CA PRO A 45 -1.21 17.52 -23.70
C PRO A 45 -2.29 17.37 -24.81
N ALA A 46 -1.93 17.65 -26.07
CA ALA A 46 -2.85 17.46 -27.21
C ALA A 46 -2.97 16.00 -27.64
N LYS A 47 -1.97 15.15 -27.30
CA LYS A 47 -1.96 13.72 -27.59
C LYS A 47 -1.16 13.00 -26.50
N PRO A 48 -1.70 12.87 -25.29
CA PRO A 48 -0.97 12.27 -24.19
C PRO A 48 -0.68 10.79 -24.42
N ALA A 49 0.52 10.35 -24.01
CA ALA A 49 0.88 8.94 -23.97
C ALA A 49 0.19 8.22 -22.78
N PHE A 50 -0.13 8.98 -21.73
CA PHE A 50 -0.92 8.52 -20.60
C PHE A 50 -1.72 9.70 -20.03
N GLU A 51 -2.97 9.44 -19.66
CA GLU A 51 -3.84 10.42 -19.02
C GLU A 51 -4.74 9.70 -18.01
N GLN A 52 -4.75 10.17 -16.78
CA GLN A 52 -5.75 9.82 -15.75
C GLN A 52 -6.09 11.08 -14.97
N ARG A 53 -7.35 11.52 -15.08
CA ARG A 53 -7.82 12.73 -14.40
C ARG A 53 -8.45 12.42 -13.06
N GLY A 54 -8.47 13.43 -12.19
CA GLY A 54 -9.16 13.34 -10.91
C GLY A 54 -8.50 12.39 -9.92
N VAL A 55 -7.18 12.24 -9.96
CA VAL A 55 -6.43 11.39 -9.03
C VAL A 55 -6.14 12.12 -7.72
N GLU A 56 -6.30 11.42 -6.60
CA GLU A 56 -6.12 11.98 -5.25
C GLU A 56 -4.71 11.69 -4.72
N PHE A 57 -3.99 12.75 -4.38
CA PHE A 57 -2.61 12.68 -3.88
C PHE A 57 -2.41 13.58 -2.65
N PRO A 58 -1.45 13.23 -1.76
CA PRO A 58 -1.01 14.17 -0.74
C PRO A 58 -0.45 15.44 -1.39
N ARG A 59 -0.82 16.58 -0.86
CA ARG A 59 -0.38 17.89 -1.39
C ARG A 59 1.14 18.05 -1.44
N THR A 60 1.85 17.37 -0.55
CA THR A 60 3.32 17.42 -0.47
C THR A 60 4.02 16.62 -1.57
N TRP A 61 3.31 15.70 -2.25
CA TRP A 61 3.91 14.93 -3.33
C TRP A 61 4.05 15.76 -4.59
N SER A 62 5.13 15.55 -5.36
CA SER A 62 5.38 16.29 -6.59
C SER A 62 4.42 15.87 -7.72
N GLN A 63 4.21 16.76 -8.70
CA GLN A 63 3.45 16.41 -9.91
C GLN A 63 4.12 15.27 -10.70
N ASN A 64 5.44 15.18 -10.68
CA ASN A 64 6.15 14.07 -11.30
C ASN A 64 5.84 12.74 -10.60
N ALA A 65 5.80 12.72 -9.26
CA ALA A 65 5.35 11.55 -8.50
C ALA A 65 3.90 11.17 -8.86
N THR A 66 3.00 12.16 -8.96
CA THR A 66 1.62 11.93 -9.41
C THR A 66 1.56 11.21 -10.75
N ASN A 67 2.29 11.71 -11.75
CA ASN A 67 2.30 11.14 -13.09
C ASN A 67 2.84 9.69 -13.12
N ILE A 68 3.98 9.46 -12.44
CA ILE A 68 4.62 8.13 -12.40
C ILE A 68 3.77 7.13 -11.64
N VAL A 69 3.27 7.51 -10.46
CA VAL A 69 2.48 6.61 -9.61
C VAL A 69 1.17 6.24 -10.31
N SER A 70 0.46 7.22 -10.87
CA SER A 70 -0.78 6.96 -11.59
C SER A 70 -0.54 6.04 -12.80
N GLN A 71 0.54 6.26 -13.56
CA GLN A 71 0.82 5.43 -14.74
C GLN A 71 1.26 4.02 -14.39
N LYS A 72 2.15 3.87 -13.40
CA LYS A 72 2.88 2.62 -13.16
C LYS A 72 2.33 1.79 -12.01
N TYR A 73 1.87 2.44 -10.94
CA TYR A 73 1.62 1.76 -9.67
C TYR A 73 0.13 1.61 -9.33
N PHE A 74 -0.74 2.47 -9.81
CA PHE A 74 -2.18 2.25 -9.67
C PHE A 74 -2.61 0.99 -10.40
N ARG A 75 -3.43 0.16 -9.75
CA ARG A 75 -3.95 -1.10 -10.28
C ARG A 75 -5.33 -0.93 -10.87
N GLY A 76 -5.79 -1.95 -11.56
CA GLY A 76 -7.03 -1.92 -12.34
C GLY A 76 -6.85 -1.35 -13.75
N GLN A 77 -7.76 -1.70 -14.64
CA GLN A 77 -7.74 -1.23 -16.02
C GLN A 77 -8.09 0.27 -16.10
N LEU A 78 -7.31 1.04 -16.82
CA LEU A 78 -7.58 2.47 -17.01
C LEU A 78 -9.00 2.68 -17.58
N GLY A 79 -9.77 3.56 -16.94
CA GLY A 79 -11.15 3.85 -17.30
C GLY A 79 -12.19 2.88 -16.74
N SER A 80 -11.79 1.83 -16.02
CA SER A 80 -12.73 0.94 -15.33
C SER A 80 -12.99 1.40 -13.88
N PRO A 81 -14.11 0.97 -13.26
CA PRO A 81 -14.41 1.28 -11.86
C PRO A 81 -13.39 0.73 -10.86
N GLU A 82 -12.69 -0.35 -11.24
CA GLU A 82 -11.67 -0.99 -10.41
C GLU A 82 -10.32 -0.28 -10.46
N ARG A 83 -10.19 0.74 -11.32
CA ARG A 83 -8.96 1.51 -11.42
C ARG A 83 -8.73 2.34 -10.16
N GLU A 84 -7.60 2.12 -9.50
CA GLU A 84 -7.16 2.99 -8.41
C GLU A 84 -7.02 4.44 -8.90
N ASN A 85 -7.50 5.37 -8.10
CA ASN A 85 -7.45 6.80 -8.37
C ASN A 85 -6.95 7.62 -7.16
N SER A 86 -6.54 6.95 -6.09
CA SER A 86 -6.02 7.59 -4.88
C SER A 86 -4.81 6.84 -4.34
N VAL A 87 -3.82 7.60 -3.86
CA VAL A 87 -2.69 7.05 -3.09
C VAL A 87 -3.16 6.31 -1.85
N LYS A 88 -4.32 6.69 -1.26
CA LYS A 88 -4.94 5.95 -0.15
C LYS A 88 -5.22 4.51 -0.51
N GLN A 89 -5.78 4.28 -1.71
CA GLN A 89 -6.08 2.93 -2.19
C GLN A 89 -4.78 2.12 -2.40
N MET A 90 -3.79 2.70 -3.06
CA MET A 90 -2.52 2.03 -3.34
C MET A 90 -1.76 1.68 -2.06
N ILE A 91 -1.58 2.63 -1.15
CA ILE A 91 -0.87 2.39 0.12
C ILE A 91 -1.68 1.44 1.00
N GLY A 92 -2.99 1.68 1.15
CA GLY A 92 -3.86 0.84 1.98
C GLY A 92 -3.91 -0.61 1.48
N ARG A 93 -3.93 -0.84 0.17
CA ARG A 93 -3.84 -2.17 -0.42
C ARG A 93 -2.56 -2.89 0.02
N VAL A 94 -1.41 -2.23 -0.10
CA VAL A 94 -0.12 -2.86 0.22
C VAL A 94 0.07 -3.01 1.73
N ALA A 95 -0.12 -1.94 2.51
CA ALA A 95 0.07 -1.96 3.96
C ALA A 95 -0.91 -2.91 4.66
N GLY A 96 -2.20 -2.85 4.28
CA GLY A 96 -3.23 -3.73 4.83
C GLY A 96 -2.99 -5.21 4.50
N THR A 97 -2.56 -5.52 3.27
CA THR A 97 -2.24 -6.91 2.90
C THR A 97 -1.06 -7.44 3.71
N ILE A 98 0.01 -6.65 3.86
CA ILE A 98 1.19 -7.07 4.64
C ILE A 98 0.81 -7.26 6.12
N ALA A 99 0.03 -6.34 6.68
CA ALA A 99 -0.46 -6.47 8.06
C ALA A 99 -1.33 -7.72 8.25
N ASN A 100 -2.22 -8.01 7.27
CA ASN A 100 -3.05 -9.21 7.31
C ASN A 100 -2.23 -10.49 7.24
N TRP A 101 -1.20 -10.56 6.41
CA TRP A 101 -0.28 -11.71 6.41
C TRP A 101 0.38 -11.89 7.78
N GLY A 102 0.76 -10.78 8.42
CA GLY A 102 1.31 -10.82 9.77
C GLY A 102 0.31 -11.33 10.81
N ARG A 103 -0.97 -10.93 10.72
CA ARG A 103 -2.05 -11.44 11.59
C ARG A 103 -2.30 -12.93 11.37
N GLU A 104 -2.45 -13.35 10.12
CA GLU A 104 -2.68 -14.75 9.75
C GLU A 104 -1.51 -15.65 10.12
N GLY A 105 -0.28 -15.17 9.92
CA GLY A 105 0.95 -15.87 10.27
C GLY A 105 1.28 -15.85 11.77
N GLY A 106 0.51 -15.12 12.61
CA GLY A 106 0.75 -15.03 14.03
C GLY A 106 2.05 -14.31 14.42
N TYR A 107 2.51 -13.36 13.59
CA TYR A 107 3.77 -12.65 13.82
C TYR A 107 3.69 -11.59 14.91
N PHE A 108 2.49 -11.05 15.21
CA PHE A 108 2.32 -10.00 16.20
C PHE A 108 1.99 -10.55 17.58
N ALA A 109 2.41 -9.83 18.63
CA ALA A 109 2.10 -10.20 20.00
C ALA A 109 0.61 -10.05 20.31
N SER A 110 -0.08 -9.11 19.67
CA SER A 110 -1.52 -8.88 19.80
C SER A 110 -2.12 -8.29 18.52
N ASP A 111 -3.45 -8.29 18.43
CA ASP A 111 -4.16 -7.59 17.35
C ASP A 111 -3.89 -6.09 17.37
N ALA A 112 -3.71 -5.50 18.55
CA ALA A 112 -3.33 -4.08 18.69
C ALA A 112 -1.94 -3.80 18.11
N ASP A 113 -0.97 -4.71 18.27
CA ASP A 113 0.35 -4.57 17.64
C ASP A 113 0.27 -4.64 16.11
N ALA A 114 -0.62 -5.48 15.58
CA ALA A 114 -0.87 -5.54 14.15
C ALA A 114 -1.48 -4.23 13.60
N ASP A 115 -2.42 -3.63 14.34
CA ASP A 115 -3.03 -2.35 13.98
C ASP A 115 -2.01 -1.20 14.03
N ILE A 116 -1.15 -1.21 15.06
CA ILE A 116 -0.05 -0.24 15.16
C ILE A 116 0.92 -0.41 14.00
N PHE A 117 1.31 -1.64 13.66
CA PHE A 117 2.18 -1.92 12.53
C PHE A 117 1.60 -1.40 11.21
N GLU A 118 0.32 -1.66 10.94
CA GLU A 118 -0.36 -1.19 9.73
C GLU A 118 -0.36 0.35 9.64
N ALA A 119 -0.65 1.02 10.76
CA ALA A 119 -0.65 2.47 10.84
C ALA A 119 0.76 3.06 10.62
N GLU A 120 1.77 2.53 11.31
CA GLU A 120 3.17 2.97 11.16
C GLU A 120 3.70 2.74 9.73
N LEU A 121 3.42 1.57 9.14
CA LEU A 121 3.78 1.28 7.75
C LEU A 121 3.08 2.24 6.78
N THR A 122 1.80 2.49 6.98
CA THR A 122 1.02 3.44 6.18
C THR A 122 1.63 4.84 6.26
N ALA A 123 1.95 5.34 7.45
CA ALA A 123 2.57 6.64 7.66
C ALA A 123 3.94 6.73 6.98
N THR A 124 4.80 5.73 7.16
CA THR A 124 6.14 5.67 6.56
C THR A 124 6.09 5.74 5.03
N LEU A 125 5.17 5.01 4.41
CA LEU A 125 4.98 5.02 2.95
C LEU A 125 4.36 6.35 2.46
N LEU A 126 3.41 6.91 3.21
CA LEU A 126 2.73 8.16 2.89
C LEU A 126 3.69 9.35 2.90
N HIS A 127 4.58 9.39 3.88
CA HIS A 127 5.61 10.43 4.01
C HIS A 127 6.84 10.19 3.13
N GLN A 128 6.86 9.11 2.35
CA GLN A 128 7.96 8.74 1.44
C GLN A 128 9.31 8.52 2.18
N GLU A 129 9.27 8.14 3.45
CA GLU A 129 10.47 7.80 4.23
C GLU A 129 11.05 6.46 3.79
N VAL A 130 10.19 5.54 3.32
CA VAL A 130 10.53 4.26 2.73
C VAL A 130 9.68 4.04 1.47
N ALA A 131 10.24 3.32 0.51
CA ALA A 131 9.50 2.82 -0.64
C ALA A 131 9.85 1.36 -0.88
N PHE A 132 8.86 0.55 -1.19
CA PHE A 132 9.06 -0.81 -1.68
C PHE A 132 9.59 -0.79 -3.13
N ASN A 133 10.20 -1.89 -3.54
CA ASN A 133 10.49 -2.13 -4.95
C ASN A 133 9.19 -2.25 -5.78
N SER A 134 9.30 -2.06 -7.08
CA SER A 134 8.14 -2.04 -7.98
C SER A 134 7.28 -3.31 -7.93
N PRO A 135 7.81 -4.55 -7.86
CA PRO A 135 7.00 -5.75 -7.76
C PRO A 135 6.05 -5.78 -6.56
N VAL A 136 6.44 -5.25 -5.41
CA VAL A 136 5.54 -5.14 -4.25
C VAL A 136 4.34 -4.25 -4.58
N TRP A 137 4.58 -3.07 -5.14
CA TRP A 137 3.51 -2.16 -5.56
C TRP A 137 2.60 -2.74 -6.64
N PHE A 138 3.15 -3.58 -7.53
CA PHE A 138 2.39 -4.19 -8.60
C PHE A 138 1.51 -5.33 -8.15
N ASN A 139 1.99 -6.16 -7.22
CA ASN A 139 1.43 -7.48 -7.00
C ASN A 139 0.74 -7.65 -5.64
N VAL A 140 1.28 -6.99 -4.57
CA VAL A 140 0.74 -7.17 -3.22
C VAL A 140 -0.67 -6.60 -3.10
N GLY A 141 -1.60 -7.44 -2.63
CA GLY A 141 -3.02 -7.13 -2.52
C GLY A 141 -3.77 -7.02 -3.84
N PHE A 142 -3.14 -7.42 -4.96
CA PHE A 142 -3.75 -7.48 -6.28
C PHE A 142 -3.70 -8.90 -6.86
N GLU A 143 -2.55 -9.56 -6.77
CA GLU A 143 -2.36 -10.94 -7.21
C GLU A 143 -2.60 -11.92 -6.06
N GLU A 144 -3.20 -13.08 -6.35
CA GLU A 144 -3.44 -14.15 -5.36
C GLU A 144 -2.12 -14.68 -4.77
N THR A 145 -1.11 -14.83 -5.61
CA THR A 145 0.25 -15.25 -5.21
C THR A 145 1.26 -14.20 -5.66
N PRO A 146 1.46 -13.13 -4.86
CA PRO A 146 2.25 -12.00 -5.30
C PRO A 146 3.76 -12.32 -5.33
N GLN A 147 4.40 -11.96 -6.43
CA GLN A 147 5.86 -11.96 -6.54
C GLN A 147 6.41 -10.62 -6.08
N CYS A 148 7.24 -10.64 -5.03
CA CYS A 148 7.78 -9.41 -4.42
C CYS A 148 9.25 -9.14 -4.78
N SER A 149 9.95 -10.09 -5.43
CA SER A 149 11.36 -9.92 -5.82
C SER A 149 11.50 -9.13 -7.11
N ALA A 150 12.43 -8.17 -7.13
CA ALA A 150 12.70 -7.34 -8.30
C ALA A 150 13.56 -8.02 -9.36
N CYS A 151 14.41 -8.98 -8.95
CA CYS A 151 15.37 -9.64 -9.80
C CYS A 151 15.36 -11.15 -9.59
N PHE A 152 15.55 -11.90 -10.70
CA PHE A 152 15.67 -13.34 -10.70
C PHE A 152 16.97 -13.73 -11.38
N ILE A 153 17.70 -14.65 -10.78
CA ILE A 153 18.88 -15.27 -11.41
C ILE A 153 18.46 -16.69 -11.78
N LEU A 154 18.48 -16.98 -13.06
CA LEU A 154 18.21 -18.30 -13.59
C LEU A 154 19.54 -18.96 -14.00
N SER A 155 19.74 -20.20 -13.57
CA SER A 155 20.82 -21.04 -14.08
C SER A 155 20.36 -21.70 -15.38
N VAL A 156 21.13 -21.52 -16.45
CA VAL A 156 20.91 -22.19 -17.73
C VAL A 156 22.06 -23.13 -17.92
N GLU A 157 21.76 -24.43 -18.00
CA GLU A 157 22.76 -25.43 -18.36
C GLU A 157 22.96 -25.41 -19.87
N ASP A 158 24.22 -25.27 -20.30
CA ASP A 158 24.61 -25.38 -21.71
C ASP A 158 24.72 -26.86 -22.08
N THR A 159 23.57 -27.46 -22.37
CA THR A 159 23.49 -28.86 -22.86
C THR A 159 23.17 -28.83 -24.36
N MET A 160 24.12 -29.25 -25.15
CA MET A 160 23.89 -29.66 -26.56
C MET A 160 23.43 -31.10 -26.66
#